data_bb32263ffe8784f3f1f2f63f1c5adb9f
#
_entry.id   bb32263ffe8784f3f1f2f63f1c5adb9f
#
_cell.length_a   1.000
_cell.length_b   1.000
_cell.length_c   1.000
_cell.angle_alpha   90.00
_cell.angle_beta   90.00
_cell.angle_gamma   90.00
#
_symmetry.space_group_name_H-M   'P 1'
#
loop_
_entity.id
_entity.type
_entity.pdbx_description
1 polymer ?
#
loop_
_entity_poly.entity_id
_entity_poly.type
_entity_poly.pdbx_seq_one_letter_code
_entity_poly.pdbx_strand_id
1 'polypeptide(L)'
;LAFGLWIFFFMGVGLVGKTLGSLGVGNIGAEMFRLARPFDMKFIAHDPYADPRNAAELSIELVGLEDLFARSDLLAVNCPLTPQTHHIVNAERLALMKPSAFFINTARGPIVDQKALTKVLQERKIAGAGLDVFEQEPTDPDEPLFKLDNIIVAPHALCWTDQCFAGIGAA
;
A
#
# COMPACT_ATOMS: atom_id res chain seq x y z
N LEU A 1 20.56 -20.98 26.80
CA LEU A 1 19.41 -21.55 26.02
C LEU A 1 18.24 -20.58 25.80
N ALA A 2 18.11 -19.49 26.59
CA ALA A 2 17.03 -18.51 26.44
C ALA A 2 17.28 -17.49 25.31
N PHE A 3 18.53 -17.19 24.96
CA PHE A 3 18.87 -16.17 23.95
C PHE A 3 18.51 -16.58 22.51
N GLY A 4 18.53 -17.88 22.20
CA GLY A 4 18.21 -18.37 20.85
C GLY A 4 16.70 -18.33 20.51
N LEU A 5 15.82 -18.38 21.51
CA LEU A 5 14.37 -18.38 21.30
C LEU A 5 13.82 -16.97 20.97
N TRP A 6 14.46 -15.91 21.48
CA TRP A 6 14.03 -14.52 21.25
C TRP A 6 14.26 -14.05 19.81
N ILE A 7 15.27 -14.57 19.12
CA ILE A 7 15.59 -14.19 17.74
C ILE A 7 14.47 -14.59 16.79
N PHE A 8 13.78 -15.70 17.04
CA PHE A 8 12.67 -16.16 16.18
C PHE A 8 11.36 -15.38 16.35
N PHE A 9 11.17 -14.67 17.45
CA PHE A 9 9.97 -13.86 17.68
C PHE A 9 9.96 -12.50 16.94
N PHE A 10 11.12 -12.02 16.46
CA PHE A 10 11.28 -10.74 15.78
C PHE A 10 11.77 -10.90 14.34
N MET A 11 11.52 -12.04 13.72
CA MET A 11 11.92 -12.28 12.33
C MET A 11 11.00 -11.54 11.38
N GLY A 12 11.52 -10.52 10.70
CA GLY A 12 10.82 -9.79 9.65
C GLY A 12 10.73 -10.58 8.35
N VAL A 13 9.95 -10.08 7.41
CA VAL A 13 9.82 -10.65 6.07
C VAL A 13 10.85 -9.99 5.14
N GLY A 14 11.68 -10.81 4.47
CA GLY A 14 12.63 -10.34 3.47
C GLY A 14 11.91 -9.84 2.21
N LEU A 15 12.49 -8.84 1.52
CA LEU A 15 11.89 -8.23 0.33
C LEU A 15 12.35 -8.88 -0.99
N VAL A 16 13.51 -9.53 -1.01
CA VAL A 16 14.09 -10.16 -2.20
C VAL A 16 13.10 -11.14 -2.84
N GLY A 17 12.84 -10.98 -4.12
CA GLY A 17 11.92 -11.82 -4.90
C GLY A 17 10.44 -11.62 -4.61
N LYS A 18 10.07 -10.74 -3.65
CA LYS A 18 8.66 -10.36 -3.39
C LYS A 18 8.13 -9.47 -4.50
N THR A 19 6.81 -9.44 -4.64
CA THR A 19 6.11 -8.61 -5.62
C THR A 19 5.59 -7.33 -4.96
N LEU A 20 6.12 -6.19 -5.40
CA LEU A 20 5.59 -4.87 -5.08
C LEU A 20 4.57 -4.49 -6.14
N GLY A 21 3.32 -4.31 -5.73
CA GLY A 21 2.22 -3.87 -6.57
C GLY A 21 1.89 -2.39 -6.35
N SER A 22 1.48 -1.70 -7.41
CA SER A 22 0.98 -0.33 -7.33
C SER A 22 -0.36 -0.19 -8.03
N LEU A 23 -1.33 0.37 -7.32
CA LEU A 23 -2.55 0.88 -7.93
C LEU A 23 -2.31 2.34 -8.34
N GLY A 24 -1.97 2.53 -9.62
CA GLY A 24 -1.51 3.80 -10.21
C GLY A 24 0.01 3.86 -10.38
N VAL A 25 0.46 4.39 -11.53
CA VAL A 25 1.87 4.59 -11.91
C VAL A 25 2.13 6.04 -12.36
N GLY A 26 1.52 6.98 -11.65
CA GLY A 26 1.85 8.41 -11.78
C GLY A 26 3.23 8.72 -11.19
N ASN A 27 3.52 10.00 -10.98
CA ASN A 27 4.83 10.44 -10.46
C ASN A 27 5.22 9.72 -9.16
N ILE A 28 4.29 9.56 -8.22
CA ILE A 28 4.55 8.92 -6.92
C ILE A 28 4.80 7.42 -7.09
N GLY A 29 3.94 6.72 -7.81
CA GLY A 29 4.09 5.28 -8.04
C GLY A 29 5.38 4.94 -8.80
N ALA A 30 5.72 5.74 -9.81
CA ALA A 30 6.96 5.58 -10.56
C ALA A 30 8.20 5.79 -9.67
N GLU A 31 8.17 6.81 -8.81
CA GLU A 31 9.28 7.09 -7.88
C GLU A 31 9.42 5.98 -6.83
N MET A 32 8.31 5.48 -6.29
CA MET A 32 8.32 4.33 -5.39
C MET A 32 9.05 3.13 -6.02
N PHE A 33 8.79 2.80 -7.29
CA PHE A 33 9.48 1.71 -7.97
C PHE A 33 10.97 2.00 -8.21
N ARG A 34 11.34 3.25 -8.54
CA ARG A 34 12.77 3.64 -8.65
C ARG A 34 13.52 3.41 -7.35
N LEU A 35 12.94 3.83 -6.24
CA LEU A 35 13.52 3.67 -4.91
C LEU A 35 13.54 2.21 -4.44
N ALA A 36 12.60 1.39 -4.92
CA ALA A 36 12.52 -0.04 -4.56
C ALA A 36 13.49 -0.93 -5.36
N ARG A 37 14.12 -0.44 -6.45
CA ARG A 37 15.06 -1.23 -7.27
C ARG A 37 16.12 -1.99 -6.48
N PRO A 38 16.80 -1.40 -5.47
CA PRO A 38 17.86 -2.08 -4.75
C PRO A 38 17.39 -3.28 -3.90
N PHE A 39 16.08 -3.46 -3.72
CA PHE A 39 15.53 -4.55 -2.90
C PHE A 39 15.30 -5.86 -3.68
N ASP A 40 15.64 -5.89 -4.98
CA ASP A 40 15.50 -7.08 -5.84
C ASP A 40 14.08 -7.67 -5.81
N MET A 41 13.08 -6.79 -5.96
CA MET A 41 11.66 -7.12 -6.00
C MET A 41 11.15 -7.22 -7.44
N LYS A 42 10.02 -7.91 -7.63
CA LYS A 42 9.24 -7.87 -8.85
C LYS A 42 8.25 -6.71 -8.77
N PHE A 43 8.06 -5.98 -9.90
CA PHE A 43 7.19 -4.83 -9.97
C PHE A 43 5.99 -5.10 -10.86
N ILE A 44 4.78 -4.92 -10.33
CA ILE A 44 3.54 -4.98 -11.10
C ILE A 44 2.69 -3.74 -10.80
N ALA A 45 1.88 -3.32 -11.76
CA ALA A 45 0.97 -2.21 -11.53
C ALA A 45 -0.32 -2.33 -12.36
N HIS A 46 -1.38 -1.72 -11.83
CA HIS A 46 -2.60 -1.45 -12.57
C HIS A 46 -2.79 0.05 -12.70
N ASP A 47 -2.75 0.55 -13.92
CA ASP A 47 -3.07 1.93 -14.26
C ASP A 47 -3.56 1.99 -15.71
N PRO A 48 -4.86 2.25 -15.96
CA PRO A 48 -5.41 2.30 -17.32
C PRO A 48 -4.82 3.42 -18.18
N TYR A 49 -4.15 4.39 -17.56
CA TYR A 49 -3.60 5.57 -18.22
C TYR A 49 -2.08 5.57 -18.27
N ALA A 50 -1.42 4.51 -17.78
CA ALA A 50 0.05 4.41 -17.78
C ALA A 50 0.60 4.41 -19.21
N ASP A 51 1.68 5.18 -19.44
CA ASP A 51 2.47 5.02 -20.66
C ASP A 51 3.27 3.72 -20.58
N PRO A 52 3.03 2.76 -21.50
CA PRO A 52 3.74 1.48 -21.50
C PRO A 52 5.27 1.63 -21.60
N ARG A 53 5.77 2.72 -22.22
CA ARG A 53 7.21 2.96 -22.33
C ARG A 53 7.82 3.30 -20.98
N ASN A 54 7.15 4.14 -20.18
CA ASN A 54 7.59 4.47 -18.82
C ASN A 54 7.53 3.23 -17.91
N ALA A 55 6.51 2.40 -18.06
CA ALA A 55 6.41 1.15 -17.33
C ALA A 55 7.57 0.21 -17.68
N ALA A 56 7.90 0.06 -18.97
CA ALA A 56 9.01 -0.77 -19.42
C ALA A 56 10.38 -0.28 -18.91
N GLU A 57 10.65 1.04 -18.92
CA GLU A 57 11.88 1.64 -18.38
C GLU A 57 12.06 1.33 -16.88
N LEU A 58 10.96 1.22 -16.15
CA LEU A 58 10.97 0.90 -14.73
C LEU A 58 10.89 -0.61 -14.46
N SER A 59 10.84 -1.43 -15.52
CA SER A 59 10.65 -2.89 -15.42
C SER A 59 9.36 -3.28 -14.71
N ILE A 60 8.29 -2.50 -14.90
CA ILE A 60 6.96 -2.72 -14.33
C ILE A 60 6.13 -3.53 -15.31
N GLU A 61 5.60 -4.65 -14.87
CA GLU A 61 4.57 -5.40 -15.60
C GLU A 61 3.21 -4.74 -15.35
N LEU A 62 2.53 -4.26 -16.40
CA LEU A 62 1.16 -3.77 -16.30
C LEU A 62 0.20 -4.96 -16.32
N VAL A 63 -0.69 -5.03 -15.33
CA VAL A 63 -1.59 -6.16 -15.09
C VAL A 63 -3.05 -5.72 -14.94
N GLY A 64 -3.97 -6.68 -15.01
CA GLY A 64 -5.37 -6.47 -14.65
C GLY A 64 -5.53 -6.11 -13.16
N LEU A 65 -6.67 -5.48 -12.82
CA LEU A 65 -6.90 -5.02 -11.46
C LEU A 65 -6.93 -6.18 -10.46
N GLU A 66 -7.62 -7.26 -10.77
CA GLU A 66 -7.72 -8.45 -9.93
C GLU A 66 -6.37 -9.16 -9.78
N ASP A 67 -5.57 -9.22 -10.85
CA ASP A 67 -4.22 -9.79 -10.83
C ASP A 67 -3.29 -8.97 -9.94
N LEU A 68 -3.45 -7.62 -9.91
CA LEU A 68 -2.69 -6.77 -9.01
C LEU A 68 -2.89 -7.20 -7.55
N PHE A 69 -4.14 -7.40 -7.12
CA PHE A 69 -4.44 -7.82 -5.74
C PHE A 69 -3.93 -9.24 -5.46
N ALA A 70 -4.17 -10.18 -6.37
CA ALA A 70 -3.83 -11.59 -6.17
C ALA A 70 -2.32 -11.84 -6.14
N ARG A 71 -1.53 -11.08 -6.90
CA ARG A 71 -0.10 -11.32 -7.09
C ARG A 71 0.80 -10.51 -6.17
N SER A 72 0.31 -9.40 -5.59
CA SER A 72 1.10 -8.53 -4.72
C SER A 72 1.44 -9.19 -3.38
N ASP A 73 2.68 -9.05 -2.94
CA ASP A 73 3.09 -9.29 -1.55
C ASP A 73 3.04 -7.98 -0.74
N LEU A 74 3.32 -6.84 -1.39
CA LEU A 74 3.08 -5.49 -0.89
C LEU A 74 2.26 -4.74 -1.93
N LEU A 75 1.10 -4.21 -1.56
CA LEU A 75 0.24 -3.45 -2.46
C LEU A 75 0.11 -2.00 -1.98
N ALA A 76 0.61 -1.07 -2.78
CA ALA A 76 0.55 0.36 -2.49
C ALA A 76 -0.51 1.06 -3.36
N VAL A 77 -1.28 1.98 -2.78
CA VAL A 77 -2.24 2.84 -3.47
C VAL A 77 -1.56 4.15 -3.82
N ASN A 78 -1.46 4.44 -5.13
CA ASN A 78 -0.84 5.65 -5.69
C ASN A 78 -1.72 6.33 -6.76
N CYS A 79 -2.99 5.93 -6.90
CA CYS A 79 -3.94 6.57 -7.80
C CYS A 79 -4.65 7.76 -7.13
N PRO A 80 -5.15 8.74 -7.91
CA PRO A 80 -5.98 9.81 -7.38
C PRO A 80 -7.37 9.29 -6.98
N LEU A 81 -8.02 10.00 -6.05
CA LEU A 81 -9.43 9.78 -5.75
C LEU A 81 -10.29 10.39 -6.85
N THR A 82 -11.08 9.58 -7.50
CA THR A 82 -12.07 9.93 -8.53
C THR A 82 -13.34 9.12 -8.32
N PRO A 83 -14.46 9.42 -9.02
CA PRO A 83 -15.63 8.56 -8.96
C PRO A 83 -15.35 7.09 -9.33
N GLN A 84 -14.36 6.84 -10.20
CA GLN A 84 -13.98 5.49 -10.64
C GLN A 84 -13.08 4.76 -9.65
N THR A 85 -12.34 5.51 -8.83
CA THR A 85 -11.42 4.93 -7.83
C THR A 85 -11.99 4.95 -6.42
N HIS A 86 -13.15 5.58 -6.19
CA HIS A 86 -13.85 5.51 -4.91
C HIS A 86 -14.21 4.06 -4.59
N HIS A 87 -13.78 3.56 -3.44
CA HIS A 87 -13.95 2.17 -2.99
C HIS A 87 -13.52 1.13 -4.05
N ILE A 88 -12.55 1.48 -4.90
CA ILE A 88 -11.95 0.49 -5.81
C ILE A 88 -11.27 -0.64 -5.02
N VAL A 89 -10.77 -0.35 -3.83
CA VAL A 89 -10.28 -1.33 -2.86
C VAL A 89 -11.46 -1.73 -1.97
N ASN A 90 -12.21 -2.73 -2.38
CA ASN A 90 -13.39 -3.24 -1.71
C ASN A 90 -13.18 -4.65 -1.12
N ALA A 91 -14.20 -5.20 -0.49
CA ALA A 91 -14.14 -6.52 0.15
C ALA A 91 -13.77 -7.65 -0.83
N GLU A 92 -14.28 -7.60 -2.06
CA GLU A 92 -14.03 -8.62 -3.09
C GLU A 92 -12.56 -8.63 -3.49
N ARG A 93 -11.96 -7.46 -3.73
CA ARG A 93 -10.55 -7.32 -4.12
C ARG A 93 -9.60 -7.61 -2.96
N LEU A 94 -9.93 -7.15 -1.77
CA LEU A 94 -9.16 -7.49 -0.57
C LEU A 94 -9.12 -9.00 -0.31
N ALA A 95 -10.19 -9.72 -0.66
CA ALA A 95 -10.25 -11.17 -0.53
C ALA A 95 -9.32 -11.92 -1.52
N LEU A 96 -8.86 -11.27 -2.58
CA LEU A 96 -7.88 -11.84 -3.53
C LEU A 96 -6.46 -11.77 -3.01
N MET A 97 -6.18 -10.92 -2.02
CA MET A 97 -4.82 -10.72 -1.51
C MET A 97 -4.30 -11.98 -0.81
N LYS A 98 -2.99 -12.16 -0.87
CA LYS A 98 -2.31 -13.26 -0.17
C LYS A 98 -2.43 -13.07 1.35
N PRO A 99 -2.57 -14.15 2.14
CA PRO A 99 -2.56 -14.05 3.61
C PRO A 99 -1.28 -13.42 4.19
N SER A 100 -0.16 -13.50 3.45
CA SER A 100 1.11 -12.88 3.82
C SER A 100 1.30 -11.46 3.30
N ALA A 101 0.32 -10.90 2.58
CA ALA A 101 0.46 -9.60 1.95
C ALA A 101 0.27 -8.43 2.93
N PHE A 102 0.92 -7.32 2.61
CA PHE A 102 0.73 -6.04 3.29
C PHE A 102 0.06 -5.04 2.35
N PHE A 103 -0.90 -4.29 2.88
CA PHE A 103 -1.63 -3.25 2.16
C PHE A 103 -1.16 -1.86 2.64
N ILE A 104 -0.85 -0.95 1.72
CA ILE A 104 -0.35 0.39 2.04
C ILE A 104 -1.22 1.44 1.33
N ASN A 105 -1.76 2.41 2.09
CA ASN A 105 -2.46 3.56 1.53
C ASN A 105 -1.91 4.87 2.08
N THR A 106 -1.25 5.61 1.22
CA THR A 106 -0.77 6.98 1.47
C THR A 106 -1.34 7.97 0.46
N ALA A 107 -2.35 7.55 -0.33
CA ALA A 107 -2.98 8.38 -1.36
C ALA A 107 -4.20 9.14 -0.82
N ARG A 108 -5.37 8.49 -0.74
CA ARG A 108 -6.60 9.04 -0.17
C ARG A 108 -7.43 7.95 0.49
N GLY A 109 -8.03 8.23 1.64
CA GLY A 109 -8.83 7.28 2.41
C GLY A 109 -9.99 6.67 1.64
N PRO A 110 -10.88 7.46 1.00
CA PRO A 110 -12.07 6.94 0.30
C PRO A 110 -11.79 6.10 -0.97
N ILE A 111 -10.54 5.87 -1.34
CA ILE A 111 -10.18 4.86 -2.35
C ILE A 111 -10.44 3.46 -1.80
N VAL A 112 -10.41 3.31 -0.48
CA VAL A 112 -10.57 2.06 0.24
C VAL A 112 -11.90 2.04 0.99
N ASP A 113 -12.65 0.96 0.88
CA ASP A 113 -13.71 0.64 1.83
C ASP A 113 -13.04 0.28 3.18
N GLN A 114 -12.97 1.26 4.09
CA GLN A 114 -12.25 1.10 5.37
C GLN A 114 -12.88 0.03 6.25
N LYS A 115 -14.20 -0.16 6.17
CA LYS A 115 -14.89 -1.22 6.92
C LYS A 115 -14.49 -2.60 6.42
N ALA A 116 -14.39 -2.77 5.10
CA ALA A 116 -13.92 -4.01 4.50
C ALA A 116 -12.45 -4.28 4.86
N LEU A 117 -11.57 -3.26 4.81
CA LEU A 117 -10.18 -3.40 5.21
C LEU A 117 -10.05 -3.76 6.71
N THR A 118 -10.79 -3.08 7.58
CA THR A 118 -10.81 -3.39 9.01
C THR A 118 -11.18 -4.86 9.25
N LYS A 119 -12.21 -5.34 8.56
CA LYS A 119 -12.66 -6.73 8.69
C LYS A 119 -11.59 -7.75 8.27
N VAL A 120 -10.93 -7.56 7.12
CA VAL A 120 -9.90 -8.52 6.67
C VAL A 120 -8.66 -8.50 7.56
N LEU A 121 -8.34 -7.36 8.19
CA LEU A 121 -7.26 -7.24 9.17
C LEU A 121 -7.62 -7.95 10.49
N GLN A 122 -8.85 -7.76 11.00
CA GLN A 122 -9.37 -8.45 12.18
C GLN A 122 -9.37 -9.97 12.00
N GLU A 123 -9.78 -10.43 10.82
CA GLU A 123 -9.81 -11.84 10.45
C GLU A 123 -8.44 -12.41 10.06
N ARG A 124 -7.37 -11.60 10.11
CA ARG A 124 -6.00 -11.99 9.71
C ARG A 124 -5.93 -12.57 8.29
N LYS A 125 -6.80 -12.12 7.38
CA LYS A 125 -6.80 -12.54 5.98
C LYS A 125 -5.66 -11.95 5.16
N ILE A 126 -5.09 -10.85 5.65
CA ILE A 126 -3.81 -10.28 5.20
C ILE A 126 -2.90 -10.07 6.39
N ALA A 127 -1.61 -9.98 6.17
CA ALA A 127 -0.63 -9.87 7.25
C ALA A 127 -0.72 -8.55 8.01
N GLY A 128 -0.97 -7.44 7.31
CA GLY A 128 -1.07 -6.14 7.95
C GLY A 128 -1.34 -5.01 6.96
N ALA A 129 -1.46 -3.79 7.49
CA ALA A 129 -1.60 -2.58 6.69
C ALA A 129 -0.78 -1.40 7.23
N GLY A 130 -0.42 -0.47 6.33
CA GLY A 130 0.14 0.85 6.64
C GLY A 130 -0.75 1.95 6.06
N LEU A 131 -1.27 2.83 6.90
CA LEU A 131 -2.21 3.87 6.48
C LEU A 131 -1.77 5.24 6.98
N ASP A 132 -1.70 6.20 6.07
CA ASP A 132 -1.51 7.63 6.39
C ASP A 132 -2.80 8.44 6.20
N VAL A 133 -3.81 7.81 5.58
CA VAL A 133 -5.08 8.45 5.19
C VAL A 133 -6.26 7.56 5.54
N PHE A 134 -7.40 8.18 5.88
CA PHE A 134 -8.60 7.50 6.35
C PHE A 134 -9.83 7.94 5.57
N GLU A 135 -10.86 7.10 5.56
CA GLU A 135 -12.11 7.39 4.83
C GLU A 135 -12.81 8.64 5.37
N GLN A 136 -12.75 8.84 6.68
CA GLN A 136 -13.17 10.05 7.35
C GLN A 136 -11.99 10.71 8.06
N GLU A 137 -11.77 11.98 7.79
CA GLU A 137 -10.78 12.82 8.46
C GLU A 137 -11.43 14.14 8.95
N PRO A 138 -11.33 14.51 10.25
CA PRO A 138 -10.68 13.77 11.33
C PRO A 138 -11.33 12.43 11.62
N THR A 139 -10.51 11.46 12.03
CA THR A 139 -10.96 10.10 12.36
C THR A 139 -11.68 10.06 13.71
N ASP A 140 -12.61 9.11 13.85
CA ASP A 140 -13.21 8.80 15.15
C ASP A 140 -12.14 8.15 16.05
N PRO A 141 -11.90 8.65 17.29
CA PRO A 141 -10.98 8.02 18.23
C PRO A 141 -11.33 6.57 18.57
N ASP A 142 -12.62 6.20 18.46
CA ASP A 142 -13.10 4.85 18.74
C ASP A 142 -13.10 3.92 17.52
N GLU A 143 -12.55 4.37 16.38
CA GLU A 143 -12.44 3.58 15.16
C GLU A 143 -11.82 2.20 15.44
N PRO A 144 -12.52 1.09 15.14
CA PRO A 144 -12.04 -0.26 15.43
C PRO A 144 -10.69 -0.58 14.80
N LEU A 145 -10.37 0.03 13.68
CA LEU A 145 -9.10 -0.09 12.97
C LEU A 145 -7.90 0.22 13.89
N PHE A 146 -8.00 1.26 14.73
CA PHE A 146 -6.90 1.68 15.62
C PHE A 146 -6.62 0.74 16.79
N LYS A 147 -7.49 -0.24 17.02
CA LYS A 147 -7.34 -1.26 18.09
C LYS A 147 -6.60 -2.50 17.61
N LEU A 148 -6.22 -2.54 16.31
CA LEU A 148 -5.54 -3.68 15.71
C LEU A 148 -4.02 -3.58 15.92
N ASP A 149 -3.37 -4.74 16.10
CA ASP A 149 -1.93 -4.86 16.32
C ASP A 149 -1.13 -5.16 15.04
N ASN A 150 -1.84 -5.36 13.91
CA ASN A 150 -1.26 -5.61 12.59
C ASN A 150 -1.42 -4.42 11.64
N ILE A 151 -1.44 -3.20 12.19
CA ILE A 151 -1.54 -1.97 11.42
C ILE A 151 -0.54 -0.93 11.93
N ILE A 152 0.00 -0.16 10.99
CA ILE A 152 0.76 1.07 11.25
C ILE A 152 -0.07 2.23 10.72
N VAL A 153 -0.29 3.24 11.58
CA VAL A 153 -1.05 4.44 11.23
C VAL A 153 -0.20 5.70 11.38
N ALA A 154 -0.41 6.66 10.50
CA ALA A 154 0.15 7.99 10.58
C ALA A 154 -0.97 9.03 10.36
N PRO A 155 -0.83 10.28 10.87
CA PRO A 155 -1.92 11.26 10.91
C PRO A 155 -1.98 12.13 9.64
N HIS A 156 -1.94 11.54 8.46
CA HIS A 156 -1.92 12.22 7.15
C HIS A 156 -0.74 13.21 7.06
N ALA A 157 0.45 12.75 7.46
CA ALA A 157 1.62 13.59 7.66
C ALA A 157 2.92 13.04 7.05
N LEU A 158 2.87 11.97 6.27
CA LEU A 158 4.10 11.39 5.68
C LEU A 158 4.84 12.34 4.74
N CYS A 159 4.15 13.35 4.19
CA CYS A 159 4.78 14.41 3.39
C CYS A 159 5.27 15.61 4.23
N TRP A 160 5.06 15.63 5.54
CA TRP A 160 5.40 16.78 6.38
C TRP A 160 6.91 16.81 6.71
N THR A 161 7.69 17.15 5.71
CA THR A 161 9.13 17.41 5.86
C THR A 161 9.45 18.85 5.46
N ASP A 162 10.56 19.36 5.96
CA ASP A 162 11.07 20.68 5.60
C ASP A 162 11.28 20.82 4.07
N GLN A 163 11.78 19.78 3.44
CA GLN A 163 12.00 19.72 1.99
C GLN A 163 10.67 19.76 1.21
N CYS A 164 9.65 19.04 1.68
CA CYS A 164 8.33 19.04 1.04
C CYS A 164 7.70 20.43 1.12
N PHE A 165 7.71 21.06 2.31
CA PHE A 165 7.17 22.42 2.47
C PHE A 165 7.93 23.47 1.67
N ALA A 166 9.26 23.38 1.58
CA ALA A 166 10.04 24.24 0.70
C ALA A 166 9.67 24.08 -0.77
N GLY A 167 9.43 22.85 -1.22
CA GLY A 167 9.02 22.56 -2.61
C GLY A 167 7.62 23.07 -2.95
N ILE A 168 6.65 22.96 -2.04
CA ILE A 168 5.28 23.46 -2.25
C ILE A 168 5.26 25.00 -2.30
N GLY A 169 6.09 25.66 -1.51
CA GLY A 169 6.19 27.13 -1.50
C GLY A 169 6.92 27.74 -2.71
N ALA A 170 7.60 26.93 -3.52
CA ALA A 170 8.35 27.35 -4.70
C ALA A 170 7.60 27.12 -6.02
N ALA A 171 6.44 26.46 -6.01
CA ALA A 171 5.59 26.17 -7.15
C ALA A 171 4.45 27.18 -7.26
#